data_fce4e9ab2f0127f4119b8048553d6a18
#
_entry.id   fce4e9ab2f0127f4119b8048553d6a18
#
_cell.length_a   1.000
_cell.length_b   1.000
_cell.length_c   1.000
_cell.angle_alpha   90.00
_cell.angle_beta   90.00
_cell.angle_gamma   90.00
#
_symmetry.space_group_name_H-M   'P 1'
#
loop_
_entity.id
_entity.type
_entity.pdbx_description
1 polymer ?
#
loop_
_entity_poly.entity_id
_entity_poly.type
_entity_poly.pdbx_seq_one_letter_code
_entity_poly.pdbx_strand_id
1 'polypeptide(L)'
;MPPEVPFPVRSSSDAKAEPIPVRGSDSDSPDRRQFVLSSGVVLAGAAASWSPEKNGSEGGGPASGRDASSLSSFPRSRPPKRPRPAEKKLAVLTTIYHYLSHAYHIAGRFLDGYLRDDGYHFPSFGVASLYVEQVRKNDLSRELAQEHGFRLSPTIEDALTLGTGKLAVDGVLLIAEHGDYPYNAKGQKLYPRYDYFRQIVAVFEKSGRSVPVFCDKHLSYDRRQAAEMVMTARQMGFPLMAGSSLPVTWRRPELELPLGTGMKEALVASRGELEIYGIHALEALQCMVERRFRPVGKDGAAQGVRAVTCLQGDAVWQAAEEGRWSWELLEHALGRSLSRNAGDVRANCRRFARPTTWGNFVPGPIAFLIEYLDGLQAAVLQLDGHVADETFAARLAQPPQIASCLFYLPPPPGAAFLEALTRHIERFLETGQPPYPVERTLLTGGILDYALESRVRRSARLETPDLRDIRYDPPADSGFMRGDYARPVQ
;
A
#
# COMPACT_ATOMS: atom_id res chain seq x y z
N MET A 1 41.76 6.56 -39.88
CA MET A 1 42.62 5.74 -39.03
C MET A 1 43.67 6.61 -38.39
N PRO A 2 43.69 6.75 -37.09
CA PRO A 2 44.91 6.90 -36.32
C PRO A 2 45.03 5.77 -35.28
N PRO A 3 46.21 5.52 -34.68
CA PRO A 3 46.60 4.22 -34.18
C PRO A 3 46.24 3.99 -32.71
N GLU A 4 46.10 2.70 -32.38
CA GLU A 4 45.92 2.15 -31.06
C GLU A 4 47.14 2.38 -30.15
N VAL A 5 46.88 2.64 -28.85
CA VAL A 5 47.87 2.65 -27.78
C VAL A 5 47.48 1.59 -26.74
N PRO A 6 48.36 0.66 -26.36
CA PRO A 6 48.02 -0.45 -25.47
C PRO A 6 48.14 -0.09 -23.98
N PHE A 7 47.23 -0.62 -23.15
CA PHE A 7 47.32 -0.56 -21.69
C PHE A 7 48.22 -1.66 -21.13
N PRO A 8 48.98 -1.38 -20.06
CA PRO A 8 49.81 -2.40 -19.42
C PRO A 8 49.04 -3.22 -18.40
N VAL A 9 49.19 -4.53 -18.49
CA VAL A 9 48.80 -5.56 -17.53
C VAL A 9 49.73 -5.46 -16.32
N ARG A 10 49.22 -5.41 -15.09
CA ARG A 10 49.98 -5.71 -13.88
C ARG A 10 49.44 -6.95 -13.19
N SER A 11 50.38 -7.84 -12.93
CA SER A 11 50.26 -9.16 -12.34
C SER A 11 49.93 -9.13 -10.83
N SER A 12 49.22 -10.18 -10.43
CA SER A 12 48.92 -10.65 -9.08
C SER A 12 50.16 -10.79 -8.17
N SER A 13 50.01 -10.41 -6.89
CA SER A 13 50.80 -11.04 -5.82
C SER A 13 49.91 -11.22 -4.57
N ASP A 14 49.97 -12.44 -4.07
CA ASP A 14 49.32 -12.99 -2.91
C ASP A 14 49.64 -12.22 -1.61
N ALA A 15 48.61 -11.98 -0.80
CA ALA A 15 48.81 -11.70 0.63
C ALA A 15 47.82 -12.57 1.44
N LYS A 16 48.40 -13.53 2.15
CA LYS A 16 47.76 -14.40 3.13
C LYS A 16 47.27 -13.55 4.32
N ALA A 17 46.01 -13.73 4.71
CA ALA A 17 45.48 -13.21 5.97
C ALA A 17 45.52 -14.35 7.02
N GLU A 18 46.15 -14.08 8.15
CA GLU A 18 46.13 -14.95 9.35
C GLU A 18 44.83 -14.79 10.13
N PRO A 19 44.40 -15.82 10.88
CA PRO A 19 43.14 -15.80 11.65
C PRO A 19 43.33 -15.23 13.05
N ILE A 20 42.39 -14.37 13.48
CA ILE A 20 42.30 -13.82 14.84
C ILE A 20 41.60 -14.83 15.77
N PRO A 21 42.07 -15.06 17.00
CA PRO A 21 41.61 -16.13 17.87
C PRO A 21 40.27 -15.84 18.55
N VAL A 22 39.43 -16.88 18.57
CA VAL A 22 38.17 -17.00 19.33
C VAL A 22 38.51 -17.17 20.81
N ARG A 23 38.02 -16.29 21.70
CA ARG A 23 37.91 -16.55 23.14
C ARG A 23 36.52 -17.06 23.45
N GLY A 24 36.47 -18.22 24.10
CA GLY A 24 35.30 -18.92 24.46
C GLY A 24 34.62 -18.53 25.77
N SER A 25 33.43 -19.05 25.89
CA SER A 25 32.60 -19.38 27.05
C SER A 25 32.15 -18.22 27.99
N ASP A 26 30.83 -18.04 28.08
CA ASP A 26 30.09 -18.67 29.19
C ASP A 26 28.59 -18.72 28.90
N SER A 27 28.06 -19.87 29.33
CA SER A 27 26.65 -20.22 29.32
C SER A 27 25.83 -19.36 30.25
N ASP A 28 24.70 -18.83 29.72
CA ASP A 28 23.43 -18.81 30.45
C ASP A 28 22.28 -18.59 29.47
N SER A 29 21.47 -19.63 29.30
CA SER A 29 20.20 -19.60 28.57
C SER A 29 19.08 -19.20 29.50
N PRO A 30 18.23 -18.25 29.14
CA PRO A 30 16.84 -18.26 29.55
C PRO A 30 15.93 -18.61 28.40
N ASP A 31 15.23 -19.68 28.60
CA ASP A 31 13.89 -20.08 28.19
C ASP A 31 13.34 -19.61 26.82
N ARG A 32 13.37 -20.55 25.87
CA ARG A 32 12.73 -20.52 24.57
C ARG A 32 11.21 -20.77 24.66
N ARG A 33 10.45 -19.96 25.38
CA ARG A 33 8.98 -20.03 25.33
C ARG A 33 8.37 -18.65 25.52
N GLN A 34 8.45 -17.80 24.51
CA GLN A 34 7.56 -16.66 24.24
C GLN A 34 8.18 -15.83 23.12
N PHE A 35 7.79 -16.08 21.89
CA PHE A 35 7.82 -15.10 20.80
C PHE A 35 7.33 -15.75 19.50
N VAL A 36 6.06 -16.15 19.50
CA VAL A 36 5.32 -16.39 18.26
C VAL A 36 4.01 -15.63 18.38
N LEU A 37 4.08 -14.33 18.23
CA LEU A 37 2.93 -13.46 17.96
C LEU A 37 3.48 -12.11 17.51
N SER A 38 3.64 -11.90 16.21
CA SER A 38 3.49 -10.61 15.53
C SER A 38 3.95 -10.66 14.08
N SER A 39 3.19 -11.35 13.25
CA SER A 39 3.10 -11.05 11.82
C SER A 39 1.63 -10.76 11.51
N GLY A 40 0.98 -10.06 12.41
CA GLY A 40 -0.33 -9.47 12.21
C GLY A 40 -0.14 -8.02 11.82
N VAL A 41 -0.81 -7.59 10.80
CA VAL A 41 -1.06 -6.20 10.44
C VAL A 41 -1.33 -5.40 11.71
N VAL A 42 -0.36 -4.63 12.19
CA VAL A 42 -0.61 -3.58 13.17
C VAL A 42 -1.22 -2.40 12.42
N LEU A 43 -2.50 -2.50 12.14
CA LEU A 43 -3.39 -1.35 12.06
C LEU A 43 -3.64 -0.92 13.51
N ALA A 44 -2.62 -0.38 14.17
CA ALA A 44 -2.76 0.13 15.51
C ALA A 44 -3.50 1.46 15.46
N GLY A 45 -4.82 1.39 15.57
CA GLY A 45 -5.54 2.45 16.23
C GLY A 45 -5.08 2.48 17.70
N ALA A 46 -4.75 3.67 18.22
CA ALA A 46 -4.35 3.89 19.59
C ALA A 46 -5.38 3.27 20.56
N ALA A 47 -5.06 2.12 21.16
CA ALA A 47 -5.71 1.66 22.36
C ALA A 47 -5.01 2.33 23.54
N ALA A 48 -5.67 3.33 24.13
CA ALA A 48 -5.28 3.88 25.40
C ALA A 48 -5.23 2.75 26.43
N SER A 49 -4.06 2.55 27.02
CA SER A 49 -3.86 1.66 28.16
C SER A 49 -4.57 2.24 29.37
N TRP A 50 -5.72 1.69 29.71
CA TRP A 50 -6.38 1.94 30.98
C TRP A 50 -5.90 0.88 31.96
N SER A 51 -5.10 1.28 32.94
CA SER A 51 -4.75 0.46 34.12
C SER A 51 -5.75 0.75 35.22
N PRO A 52 -6.46 -0.23 35.80
CA PRO A 52 -7.27 0.01 36.97
C PRO A 52 -6.38 0.01 38.21
N GLU A 53 -6.47 1.09 38.99
CA GLU A 53 -5.93 1.16 40.34
C GLU A 53 -6.57 0.08 41.25
N LYS A 54 -5.69 -0.59 41.99
CA LYS A 54 -6.11 -1.53 43.07
C LYS A 54 -6.58 -0.75 44.29
N ASN A 55 -7.86 -0.79 44.60
CA ASN A 55 -8.30 -0.61 45.94
C ASN A 55 -8.86 -1.95 46.45
N GLY A 56 -8.26 -2.41 47.53
CA GLY A 56 -8.64 -3.64 48.18
C GLY A 56 -9.82 -3.49 49.09
N SER A 57 -10.63 -4.55 49.18
CA SER A 57 -11.30 -4.97 50.41
C SER A 57 -11.69 -6.45 50.27
N GLU A 58 -11.40 -7.19 51.32
CA GLU A 58 -11.57 -8.62 51.50
C GLU A 58 -13.03 -9.08 51.54
N GLY A 59 -13.27 -10.33 51.15
CA GLY A 59 -14.39 -11.11 51.68
C GLY A 59 -15.15 -11.96 50.66
N GLY A 60 -14.99 -13.29 50.76
CA GLY A 60 -16.05 -14.23 50.39
C GLY A 60 -15.76 -15.25 49.29
N GLY A 61 -15.50 -16.46 49.71
CA GLY A 61 -15.78 -17.79 49.26
C GLY A 61 -15.75 -18.23 47.79
N PRO A 62 -15.42 -19.50 47.47
CA PRO A 62 -15.17 -19.94 46.13
C PRO A 62 -16.47 -20.20 45.36
N ALA A 63 -16.67 -19.47 44.27
CA ALA A 63 -17.70 -19.78 43.28
C ALA A 63 -17.09 -20.70 42.21
N SER A 64 -17.68 -21.86 42.12
CA SER A 64 -17.48 -22.94 41.19
C SER A 64 -17.28 -22.49 39.74
N GLY A 65 -16.38 -23.17 39.03
CA GLY A 65 -16.06 -22.97 37.62
C GLY A 65 -17.30 -22.87 36.74
N ARG A 66 -17.39 -21.76 36.04
CA ARG A 66 -18.24 -21.65 34.85
C ARG A 66 -17.42 -22.10 33.66
N ASP A 67 -17.85 -23.20 33.07
CA ASP A 67 -17.34 -23.77 31.85
C ASP A 67 -17.18 -22.72 30.75
N ALA A 68 -16.00 -22.63 30.17
CA ALA A 68 -15.71 -21.80 29.01
C ALA A 68 -16.47 -22.25 27.74
N SER A 69 -17.27 -23.30 27.82
CA SER A 69 -18.09 -23.84 26.72
C SER A 69 -19.40 -23.08 26.46
N SER A 70 -19.81 -22.16 27.33
CA SER A 70 -21.09 -21.44 27.18
C SER A 70 -21.06 -20.18 26.32
N LEU A 71 -19.89 -19.79 25.76
CA LEU A 71 -19.77 -18.67 24.84
C LEU A 71 -20.08 -19.01 23.38
N SER A 72 -20.43 -20.27 23.07
CA SER A 72 -20.72 -20.74 21.71
C SER A 72 -22.19 -20.60 21.27
N SER A 73 -23.08 -20.07 22.09
CA SER A 73 -24.53 -20.05 21.80
C SER A 73 -25.11 -18.73 21.32
N PHE A 74 -24.31 -17.68 21.11
CA PHE A 74 -24.80 -16.52 20.38
C PHE A 74 -24.82 -16.83 18.87
N PRO A 75 -25.99 -16.73 18.21
CA PRO A 75 -26.02 -16.87 16.76
C PRO A 75 -25.09 -15.82 16.17
N ARG A 76 -23.99 -16.27 15.52
CA ARG A 76 -23.16 -15.36 14.75
C ARG A 76 -24.10 -14.75 13.71
N SER A 77 -24.24 -13.45 13.69
CA SER A 77 -24.95 -12.75 12.64
C SER A 77 -24.17 -12.98 11.34
N ARG A 78 -24.62 -13.94 10.55
CA ARG A 78 -24.03 -14.18 9.22
C ARG A 78 -24.48 -13.05 8.31
N PRO A 79 -23.61 -12.57 7.40
CA PRO A 79 -24.03 -11.66 6.36
C PRO A 79 -25.22 -12.27 5.57
N PRO A 80 -26.10 -11.45 5.00
CA PRO A 80 -27.17 -11.97 4.16
C PRO A 80 -26.56 -12.84 3.03
N LYS A 81 -27.19 -13.95 2.70
CA LYS A 81 -26.78 -14.72 1.54
C LYS A 81 -27.09 -13.96 0.26
N ARG A 82 -26.17 -14.04 -0.70
CA ARG A 82 -26.41 -13.50 -2.05
C ARG A 82 -27.74 -14.06 -2.60
N PRO A 83 -28.68 -13.20 -3.00
CA PRO A 83 -30.02 -13.64 -3.39
C PRO A 83 -30.05 -14.37 -4.73
N ARG A 84 -29.09 -14.13 -5.62
CA ARG A 84 -28.94 -14.76 -6.94
C ARG A 84 -27.45 -14.97 -7.25
N PRO A 85 -27.10 -15.99 -8.07
CA PRO A 85 -25.74 -16.12 -8.59
C PRO A 85 -25.30 -14.82 -9.27
N ALA A 86 -24.02 -14.50 -9.17
CA ALA A 86 -23.46 -13.34 -9.87
C ALA A 86 -23.50 -13.59 -11.39
N GLU A 87 -23.77 -12.51 -12.15
CA GLU A 87 -23.86 -12.57 -13.62
C GLU A 87 -22.47 -12.74 -14.27
N LYS A 88 -21.45 -12.15 -13.65
CA LYS A 88 -20.07 -12.13 -14.16
C LYS A 88 -19.12 -12.82 -13.19
N LYS A 89 -18.06 -13.42 -13.72
CA LYS A 89 -17.11 -14.28 -13.02
C LYS A 89 -15.79 -13.56 -12.77
N LEU A 90 -15.29 -13.63 -11.53
CA LEU A 90 -13.94 -13.17 -11.16
C LEU A 90 -13.01 -14.34 -10.92
N ALA A 91 -11.77 -14.19 -11.39
CA ALA A 91 -10.62 -14.90 -10.85
C ALA A 91 -9.92 -14.04 -9.81
N VAL A 92 -9.65 -14.58 -8.63
CA VAL A 92 -8.84 -13.96 -7.58
C VAL A 92 -7.50 -14.65 -7.52
N LEU A 93 -6.42 -13.89 -7.65
CA LEU A 93 -5.05 -14.38 -7.60
C LEU A 93 -4.36 -13.73 -6.41
N THR A 94 -4.00 -14.51 -5.39
CA THR A 94 -3.40 -13.97 -4.17
C THR A 94 -2.22 -14.79 -3.68
N THR A 95 -1.34 -14.14 -2.94
CA THR A 95 -0.21 -14.78 -2.28
C THR A 95 -0.62 -15.53 -1.03
N ILE A 96 -1.53 -14.98 -0.23
CA ILE A 96 -2.10 -15.61 0.97
C ILE A 96 -3.56 -15.15 1.18
N TYR A 97 -4.36 -15.94 1.88
CA TYR A 97 -5.73 -15.59 2.24
C TYR A 97 -6.00 -15.89 3.72
N HIS A 98 -5.90 -14.89 4.58
CA HIS A 98 -6.20 -15.03 6.01
C HIS A 98 -7.01 -13.85 6.52
N TYR A 99 -7.53 -13.94 7.74
CA TYR A 99 -8.28 -12.86 8.40
C TYR A 99 -7.49 -11.54 8.38
N LEU A 100 -8.15 -10.47 7.96
CA LEU A 100 -7.60 -9.12 7.78
C LEU A 100 -6.50 -8.98 6.70
N SER A 101 -6.26 -9.98 5.85
CA SER A 101 -5.42 -9.79 4.67
C SER A 101 -6.11 -8.90 3.62
N HIS A 102 -5.36 -8.35 2.67
CA HIS A 102 -5.94 -7.60 1.55
C HIS A 102 -6.93 -8.44 0.75
N ALA A 103 -6.60 -9.71 0.49
CA ALA A 103 -7.52 -10.64 -0.15
C ALA A 103 -8.82 -10.83 0.65
N TYR A 104 -8.72 -10.96 1.98
CA TYR A 104 -9.90 -11.05 2.86
C TYR A 104 -10.80 -9.81 2.73
N HIS A 105 -10.22 -8.63 2.73
CA HIS A 105 -11.00 -7.39 2.67
C HIS A 105 -11.53 -7.08 1.28
N ILE A 106 -10.75 -7.30 0.22
CA ILE A 106 -11.15 -6.95 -1.15
C ILE A 106 -12.01 -8.06 -1.74
N ALA A 107 -11.47 -9.29 -1.87
CA ALA A 107 -12.20 -10.40 -2.45
C ALA A 107 -13.38 -10.85 -1.58
N GLY A 108 -13.28 -10.76 -0.25
CA GLY A 108 -14.37 -11.04 0.68
C GLY A 108 -15.62 -10.22 0.39
N ARG A 109 -15.50 -8.96 -0.04
CA ARG A 109 -16.66 -8.13 -0.41
C ARG A 109 -17.36 -8.60 -1.70
N PHE A 110 -16.66 -9.30 -2.57
CA PHE A 110 -17.25 -9.97 -3.73
C PHE A 110 -17.88 -11.32 -3.38
N LEU A 111 -17.51 -11.91 -2.25
CA LEU A 111 -18.13 -13.12 -1.70
C LEU A 111 -19.38 -12.79 -0.88
N ASP A 112 -19.19 -12.03 0.18
CA ASP A 112 -20.19 -11.73 1.21
C ASP A 112 -21.07 -10.52 0.90
N GLY A 113 -20.68 -9.68 -0.05
CA GLY A 113 -21.26 -8.36 -0.20
C GLY A 113 -20.76 -7.37 0.89
N TYR A 114 -21.37 -6.21 0.96
CA TYR A 114 -21.03 -5.18 1.94
C TYR A 114 -22.14 -4.15 2.12
N LEU A 115 -22.15 -3.46 3.25
CA LEU A 115 -23.17 -2.46 3.55
C LEU A 115 -22.87 -1.15 2.81
N ARG A 116 -23.87 -0.59 2.14
CA ARG A 116 -23.91 0.76 1.58
C ARG A 116 -24.94 1.60 2.30
N ASP A 117 -25.00 2.90 1.98
CA ASP A 117 -25.96 3.82 2.58
C ASP A 117 -27.43 3.44 2.24
N ASP A 118 -27.64 2.81 1.12
CA ASP A 118 -28.94 2.33 0.60
C ASP A 118 -29.28 0.89 0.99
N GLY A 119 -28.45 0.22 1.77
CA GLY A 119 -28.66 -1.15 2.24
C GLY A 119 -27.51 -2.10 1.92
N TYR A 120 -27.79 -3.40 2.07
CA TYR A 120 -26.78 -4.43 1.84
C TYR A 120 -26.60 -4.72 0.34
N HIS A 121 -25.39 -4.58 -0.16
CA HIS A 121 -25.03 -4.65 -1.56
C HIS A 121 -24.24 -5.91 -1.89
N PHE A 122 -24.58 -6.56 -2.99
CA PHE A 122 -23.80 -7.62 -3.61
C PHE A 122 -23.31 -7.18 -4.98
N PRO A 123 -21.98 -7.16 -5.24
CA PRO A 123 -21.43 -6.84 -6.56
C PRO A 123 -22.02 -7.71 -7.67
N SER A 124 -22.14 -7.19 -8.89
CA SER A 124 -22.57 -7.94 -10.07
C SER A 124 -21.59 -9.05 -10.46
N PHE A 125 -20.34 -8.93 -10.04
CA PHE A 125 -19.31 -9.95 -10.18
C PHE A 125 -19.27 -10.88 -8.95
N GLY A 126 -19.07 -12.18 -9.19
CA GLY A 126 -18.83 -13.18 -8.14
C GLY A 126 -17.51 -13.90 -8.33
N VAL A 127 -16.88 -14.28 -7.23
CA VAL A 127 -15.66 -15.09 -7.27
C VAL A 127 -16.00 -16.47 -7.81
N ALA A 128 -15.47 -16.81 -8.99
CA ALA A 128 -15.60 -18.13 -9.62
C ALA A 128 -14.43 -19.04 -9.32
N SER A 129 -13.25 -18.45 -9.14
CA SER A 129 -12.01 -19.17 -8.83
C SER A 129 -11.09 -18.35 -7.96
N LEU A 130 -10.27 -19.06 -7.17
CA LEU A 130 -9.25 -18.48 -6.32
C LEU A 130 -7.95 -19.30 -6.45
N TYR A 131 -6.85 -18.61 -6.75
CA TYR A 131 -5.48 -19.12 -6.62
C TYR A 131 -4.84 -18.52 -5.38
N VAL A 132 -4.31 -19.37 -4.50
CA VAL A 132 -3.53 -18.98 -3.30
C VAL A 132 -2.17 -19.64 -3.38
N GLU A 133 -1.08 -18.85 -3.43
CA GLU A 133 0.27 -19.38 -3.56
C GLU A 133 0.77 -20.03 -2.26
N GLN A 134 0.56 -19.38 -1.13
CA GLN A 134 1.06 -19.81 0.18
C GLN A 134 -0.09 -20.12 1.14
N VAL A 135 -0.41 -21.40 1.27
CA VAL A 135 -1.46 -21.87 2.19
C VAL A 135 -0.87 -22.09 3.56
N ARG A 136 -1.23 -21.25 4.53
CA ARG A 136 -0.74 -21.30 5.91
C ARG A 136 -1.78 -21.93 6.87
N LYS A 137 -1.40 -22.11 8.15
CA LYS A 137 -2.30 -22.68 9.18
C LYS A 137 -3.57 -21.85 9.41
N ASN A 138 -3.51 -20.53 9.19
CA ASN A 138 -4.61 -19.59 9.32
C ASN A 138 -5.28 -19.25 7.97
N ASP A 139 -5.06 -20.08 6.95
CA ASP A 139 -5.68 -19.90 5.63
C ASP A 139 -7.19 -20.13 5.71
N LEU A 140 -7.96 -19.23 5.08
CA LEU A 140 -9.41 -19.28 5.02
C LEU A 140 -9.94 -19.75 3.66
N SER A 141 -9.09 -19.92 2.66
CA SER A 141 -9.50 -20.16 1.28
C SER A 141 -10.36 -21.41 1.11
N ARG A 142 -10.04 -22.50 1.85
CA ARG A 142 -10.76 -23.77 1.77
C ARG A 142 -12.16 -23.69 2.38
N GLU A 143 -12.27 -23.05 3.56
CA GLU A 143 -13.56 -22.84 4.23
C GLU A 143 -14.47 -21.97 3.36
N LEU A 144 -13.95 -20.86 2.85
CA LEU A 144 -14.69 -19.95 1.96
C LEU A 144 -15.10 -20.63 0.64
N ALA A 145 -14.25 -21.49 0.08
CA ALA A 145 -14.59 -22.24 -1.13
C ALA A 145 -15.77 -23.20 -0.90
N GLN A 146 -15.84 -23.84 0.26
CA GLN A 146 -17.00 -24.68 0.63
C GLN A 146 -18.27 -23.83 0.87
N GLU A 147 -18.13 -22.69 1.52
CA GLU A 147 -19.26 -21.83 1.85
C GLU A 147 -19.87 -21.14 0.62
N HIS A 148 -19.01 -20.62 -0.27
CA HIS A 148 -19.44 -19.83 -1.43
C HIS A 148 -19.46 -20.60 -2.76
N GLY A 149 -18.94 -21.83 -2.80
CA GLY A 149 -18.98 -22.71 -3.96
C GLY A 149 -18.04 -22.31 -5.11
N PHE A 150 -16.98 -21.54 -4.86
CA PHE A 150 -15.99 -21.21 -5.88
C PHE A 150 -14.89 -22.28 -5.98
N ARG A 151 -14.19 -22.30 -7.12
CA ARG A 151 -13.11 -23.24 -7.40
C ARG A 151 -11.80 -22.79 -6.75
N LEU A 152 -11.14 -23.66 -5.98
CA LEU A 152 -9.72 -23.51 -5.64
C LEU A 152 -8.87 -24.05 -6.78
N SER A 153 -8.06 -23.20 -7.36
CA SER A 153 -7.28 -23.49 -8.56
C SER A 153 -5.80 -23.72 -8.19
N PRO A 154 -5.18 -24.79 -8.72
CA PRO A 154 -3.77 -25.11 -8.41
C PRO A 154 -2.78 -24.18 -9.14
N THR A 155 -3.21 -23.52 -10.21
CA THR A 155 -2.39 -22.59 -10.99
C THR A 155 -3.18 -21.34 -11.38
N ILE A 156 -2.48 -20.28 -11.74
CA ILE A 156 -3.08 -19.05 -12.27
C ILE A 156 -3.82 -19.34 -13.58
N GLU A 157 -3.26 -20.15 -14.49
CA GLU A 157 -3.94 -20.56 -15.71
C GLU A 157 -5.26 -21.28 -15.42
N ASP A 158 -5.27 -22.21 -14.47
CA ASP A 158 -6.52 -22.92 -14.09
C ASP A 158 -7.55 -21.95 -13.50
N ALA A 159 -7.13 -20.98 -12.68
CA ALA A 159 -8.02 -19.95 -12.13
C ALA A 159 -8.68 -19.11 -13.23
N LEU A 160 -7.93 -18.71 -14.22
CA LEU A 160 -8.42 -17.87 -15.33
C LEU A 160 -9.28 -18.65 -16.33
N THR A 161 -8.97 -19.93 -16.53
CA THR A 161 -9.65 -20.76 -17.54
C THR A 161 -10.77 -21.63 -16.96
N LEU A 162 -10.88 -21.74 -15.64
CA LEU A 162 -11.78 -22.65 -14.95
C LEU A 162 -11.63 -24.11 -15.44
N GLY A 163 -10.41 -24.49 -15.85
CA GLY A 163 -10.09 -25.81 -16.38
C GLY A 163 -10.44 -26.02 -17.86
N THR A 164 -10.95 -25.02 -18.59
CA THR A 164 -11.34 -25.15 -20.01
C THR A 164 -10.20 -24.95 -21.00
N GLY A 165 -9.03 -24.49 -20.51
CA GLY A 165 -7.87 -24.15 -21.34
C GLY A 165 -7.94 -22.82 -22.09
N LYS A 166 -9.07 -22.10 -22.00
CA LYS A 166 -9.27 -20.74 -22.52
C LYS A 166 -9.88 -19.85 -21.45
N LEU A 167 -9.65 -18.54 -21.54
CA LEU A 167 -10.18 -17.55 -20.61
C LEU A 167 -11.69 -17.71 -20.41
N ALA A 168 -12.11 -17.97 -19.18
CA ALA A 168 -13.50 -18.27 -18.81
C ALA A 168 -14.06 -17.35 -17.72
N VAL A 169 -13.32 -16.27 -17.38
CA VAL A 169 -13.73 -15.25 -16.40
C VAL A 169 -13.92 -13.89 -17.08
N ASP A 170 -14.55 -12.95 -16.39
CA ASP A 170 -14.92 -11.63 -16.89
C ASP A 170 -14.11 -10.50 -16.23
N GLY A 171 -13.29 -10.82 -15.23
CA GLY A 171 -12.39 -9.91 -14.56
C GLY A 171 -11.38 -10.64 -13.69
N VAL A 172 -10.28 -9.96 -13.35
CA VAL A 172 -9.19 -10.51 -12.53
C VAL A 172 -8.87 -9.55 -11.38
N LEU A 173 -8.81 -10.09 -10.15
CA LEU A 173 -8.27 -9.42 -8.99
C LEU A 173 -6.88 -10.01 -8.68
N LEU A 174 -5.82 -9.25 -8.94
CA LEU A 174 -4.44 -9.58 -8.59
C LEU A 174 -4.11 -8.93 -7.25
N ILE A 175 -4.10 -9.71 -6.16
CA ILE A 175 -3.90 -9.23 -4.78
C ILE A 175 -2.67 -9.95 -4.21
N ALA A 176 -1.49 -9.64 -4.77
CA ALA A 176 -0.22 -10.23 -4.34
C ALA A 176 0.42 -9.37 -3.22
N GLU A 177 -0.19 -9.42 -2.05
CA GLU A 177 0.19 -8.69 -0.85
C GLU A 177 0.26 -9.65 0.35
N HIS A 178 1.21 -9.40 1.25
CA HIS A 178 1.57 -10.32 2.33
C HIS A 178 2.27 -11.60 1.85
N GLY A 179 2.70 -12.44 2.78
CA GLY A 179 3.41 -13.67 2.48
C GLY A 179 4.90 -13.63 2.82
N ASP A 180 5.57 -14.79 2.68
CA ASP A 180 6.99 -14.96 2.98
C ASP A 180 7.79 -14.80 1.69
N TYR A 181 8.26 -13.59 1.45
CA TYR A 181 9.10 -13.25 0.30
C TYR A 181 10.39 -12.60 0.78
N PRO A 182 11.50 -12.83 0.09
CA PRO A 182 12.76 -12.21 0.41
C PRO A 182 12.72 -10.70 0.12
N TYR A 183 13.70 -10.00 0.66
CA TYR A 183 13.94 -8.60 0.38
C TYR A 183 15.18 -8.45 -0.48
N ASN A 184 15.17 -7.47 -1.39
CA ASN A 184 16.36 -7.13 -2.16
C ASN A 184 17.25 -6.12 -1.39
N ALA A 185 18.39 -5.74 -1.99
CA ALA A 185 19.34 -4.80 -1.41
C ALA A 185 18.76 -3.39 -1.17
N LYS A 186 17.68 -3.00 -1.87
CA LYS A 186 16.98 -1.73 -1.65
C LYS A 186 15.98 -1.79 -0.49
N GLY A 187 15.74 -2.98 0.06
CA GLY A 187 14.73 -3.20 1.10
C GLY A 187 13.31 -3.37 0.55
N GLN A 188 13.18 -3.69 -0.71
CA GLN A 188 11.89 -3.99 -1.34
C GLN A 188 11.56 -5.46 -1.16
N LYS A 189 10.34 -5.75 -0.74
CA LYS A 189 9.84 -7.12 -0.65
C LYS A 189 9.43 -7.63 -2.02
N LEU A 190 9.99 -8.77 -2.42
CA LEU A 190 9.88 -9.29 -3.79
C LEU A 190 8.53 -10.01 -4.00
N TYR A 191 7.43 -9.29 -3.87
CA TYR A 191 6.11 -9.82 -4.17
C TYR A 191 5.96 -10.16 -5.65
N PRO A 192 5.34 -11.29 -6.02
CA PRO A 192 5.31 -11.83 -7.40
C PRO A 192 4.27 -11.16 -8.29
N ARG A 193 3.96 -9.85 -8.12
CA ARG A 193 2.91 -9.16 -8.90
C ARG A 193 3.17 -9.20 -10.39
N TYR A 194 4.42 -8.93 -10.79
CA TYR A 194 4.81 -8.96 -12.19
C TYR A 194 4.74 -10.38 -12.77
N ASP A 195 5.19 -11.39 -12.02
CA ASP A 195 5.13 -12.79 -12.47
C ASP A 195 3.70 -13.28 -12.64
N TYR A 196 2.78 -12.88 -11.74
CA TYR A 196 1.36 -13.17 -11.89
C TYR A 196 0.76 -12.45 -13.08
N PHE A 197 1.10 -11.17 -13.28
CA PHE A 197 0.66 -10.41 -14.44
C PHE A 197 1.11 -11.06 -15.76
N ARG A 198 2.36 -11.51 -15.86
CA ARG A 198 2.87 -12.23 -17.02
C ARG A 198 2.07 -13.51 -17.32
N GLN A 199 1.70 -14.25 -16.30
CA GLN A 199 0.85 -15.45 -16.45
C GLN A 199 -0.58 -15.09 -16.90
N ILE A 200 -1.15 -13.99 -16.41
CA ILE A 200 -2.45 -13.47 -16.89
C ILE A 200 -2.35 -13.15 -18.38
N VAL A 201 -1.33 -12.42 -18.79
CA VAL A 201 -1.09 -12.03 -20.19
C VAL A 201 -0.99 -13.26 -21.09
N ALA A 202 -0.22 -14.27 -20.68
CA ALA A 202 -0.08 -15.52 -21.46
C ALA A 202 -1.43 -16.22 -21.70
N VAL A 203 -2.33 -16.21 -20.71
CA VAL A 203 -3.69 -16.76 -20.89
C VAL A 203 -4.52 -15.89 -21.83
N PHE A 204 -4.40 -14.58 -21.78
CA PHE A 204 -5.07 -13.66 -22.68
C PHE A 204 -4.64 -13.87 -24.13
N GLU A 205 -3.33 -13.96 -24.38
CA GLU A 205 -2.76 -14.23 -25.70
C GLU A 205 -3.25 -15.58 -26.27
N LYS A 206 -3.16 -16.65 -25.47
CA LYS A 206 -3.61 -17.99 -25.84
C LYS A 206 -5.13 -18.03 -26.14
N SER A 207 -5.89 -17.17 -25.51
CA SER A 207 -7.36 -17.13 -25.64
C SER A 207 -7.85 -16.20 -26.74
N GLY A 208 -6.99 -15.28 -27.24
CA GLY A 208 -7.38 -14.21 -28.18
C GLY A 208 -8.40 -13.24 -27.59
N ARG A 209 -8.50 -13.18 -26.26
CA ARG A 209 -9.45 -12.37 -25.49
C ARG A 209 -8.78 -11.90 -24.19
N SER A 210 -9.13 -10.71 -23.76
CA SER A 210 -8.71 -10.12 -22.48
C SER A 210 -9.89 -9.60 -21.66
N VAL A 211 -9.69 -9.34 -20.38
CA VAL A 211 -10.68 -8.79 -19.45
C VAL A 211 -10.02 -7.76 -18.55
N PRO A 212 -10.80 -6.88 -17.85
CA PRO A 212 -10.25 -5.94 -16.89
C PRO A 212 -9.44 -6.63 -15.78
N VAL A 213 -8.29 -6.02 -15.42
CA VAL A 213 -7.40 -6.49 -14.35
C VAL A 213 -7.23 -5.40 -13.31
N PHE A 214 -7.53 -5.70 -12.05
CA PHE A 214 -7.15 -4.88 -10.91
C PHE A 214 -5.90 -5.46 -10.26
N CYS A 215 -4.88 -4.60 -10.00
CA CYS A 215 -3.68 -4.93 -9.26
C CYS A 215 -3.62 -4.13 -7.96
N ASP A 216 -3.61 -4.83 -6.82
CA ASP A 216 -3.58 -4.21 -5.50
C ASP A 216 -2.25 -3.51 -5.22
N LYS A 217 -2.32 -2.30 -4.69
CA LYS A 217 -1.23 -1.37 -4.40
C LYS A 217 -0.43 -0.99 -5.66
N HIS A 218 0.93 -1.04 -5.61
CA HIS A 218 1.75 -0.71 -6.77
C HIS A 218 1.87 -1.91 -7.73
N LEU A 219 2.26 -1.61 -8.95
CA LEU A 219 2.32 -2.60 -10.03
C LEU A 219 3.44 -3.63 -9.81
N SER A 220 4.65 -3.15 -9.50
CA SER A 220 5.81 -3.96 -9.18
C SER A 220 6.76 -3.20 -8.26
N TYR A 221 7.62 -3.93 -7.54
CA TYR A 221 8.75 -3.35 -6.80
C TYR A 221 9.84 -2.78 -7.74
N ASP A 222 9.88 -3.20 -8.99
CA ASP A 222 10.79 -2.70 -10.04
C ASP A 222 10.02 -1.80 -11.01
N ARG A 223 10.48 -0.54 -11.19
CA ARG A 223 9.83 0.45 -12.05
C ARG A 223 9.78 0.06 -13.53
N ARG A 224 10.76 -0.74 -14.01
CA ARG A 224 10.79 -1.21 -15.41
C ARG A 224 9.72 -2.27 -15.63
N GLN A 225 9.58 -3.20 -14.70
CA GLN A 225 8.48 -4.18 -14.73
C GLN A 225 7.12 -3.48 -14.65
N ALA A 226 6.98 -2.46 -13.79
CA ALA A 226 5.76 -1.67 -13.69
C ALA A 226 5.42 -0.97 -15.01
N ALA A 227 6.41 -0.39 -15.69
CA ALA A 227 6.24 0.22 -17.01
C ALA A 227 5.84 -0.81 -18.08
N GLU A 228 6.46 -2.00 -18.07
CA GLU A 228 6.10 -3.11 -18.97
C GLU A 228 4.65 -3.55 -18.76
N MET A 229 4.17 -3.66 -17.50
CA MET A 229 2.78 -4.00 -17.21
C MET A 229 1.80 -3.02 -17.85
N VAL A 230 2.06 -1.72 -17.71
CA VAL A 230 1.21 -0.67 -18.28
C VAL A 230 1.26 -0.68 -19.82
N MET A 231 2.47 -0.82 -20.41
CA MET A 231 2.64 -0.89 -21.86
C MET A 231 1.93 -2.12 -22.45
N THR A 232 2.08 -3.29 -21.81
CA THR A 232 1.45 -4.54 -22.27
C THR A 232 -0.07 -4.42 -22.24
N ALA A 233 -0.63 -3.87 -21.14
CA ALA A 233 -2.07 -3.67 -21.04
C ALA A 233 -2.59 -2.76 -22.16
N ARG A 234 -1.88 -1.67 -22.49
CA ARG A 234 -2.20 -0.77 -23.60
C ARG A 234 -2.11 -1.43 -24.96
N GLN A 235 -1.02 -2.18 -25.22
CA GLN A 235 -0.80 -2.88 -26.49
C GLN A 235 -1.87 -3.95 -26.75
N MET A 236 -2.26 -4.67 -25.71
CA MET A 236 -3.31 -5.70 -25.79
C MET A 236 -4.73 -5.13 -25.68
N GLY A 237 -4.88 -3.84 -25.37
CA GLY A 237 -6.16 -3.15 -25.28
C GLY A 237 -7.05 -3.58 -24.13
N PHE A 238 -6.49 -4.05 -23.01
CA PHE A 238 -7.31 -4.37 -21.83
C PHE A 238 -7.17 -3.33 -20.72
N PRO A 239 -8.27 -3.05 -20.00
CA PRO A 239 -8.26 -2.12 -18.89
C PRO A 239 -7.40 -2.63 -17.73
N LEU A 240 -6.51 -1.77 -17.21
CA LEU A 240 -5.67 -2.03 -16.03
C LEU A 240 -5.91 -0.94 -15.00
N MET A 241 -6.29 -1.34 -13.78
CA MET A 241 -6.39 -0.45 -12.62
C MET A 241 -5.41 -0.92 -11.56
N ALA A 242 -4.69 0.00 -10.92
CA ALA A 242 -3.84 -0.29 -9.78
C ALA A 242 -3.88 0.85 -8.76
N GLY A 243 -3.41 0.60 -7.54
CA GLY A 243 -3.20 1.66 -6.56
C GLY A 243 -3.72 1.35 -5.17
N SER A 244 -3.48 2.32 -4.28
CA SER A 244 -3.81 2.30 -2.87
C SER A 244 -5.27 2.72 -2.60
N SER A 245 -5.79 2.33 -1.43
CA SER A 245 -7.06 2.84 -0.92
C SER A 245 -7.02 4.30 -0.44
N LEU A 246 -5.83 4.86 -0.15
CA LEU A 246 -5.72 6.21 0.41
C LEU A 246 -6.33 7.30 -0.50
N PRO A 247 -6.09 7.33 -1.82
CA PRO A 247 -6.68 8.34 -2.68
C PRO A 247 -8.21 8.40 -2.63
N VAL A 248 -8.86 7.28 -2.33
CA VAL A 248 -10.32 7.11 -2.41
C VAL A 248 -11.02 7.02 -1.05
N THR A 249 -10.28 7.02 0.07
CA THR A 249 -10.86 7.06 1.42
C THR A 249 -11.40 8.45 1.77
N TRP A 250 -11.99 8.62 2.96
CA TRP A 250 -12.50 9.93 3.43
C TRP A 250 -11.37 10.94 3.63
N ARG A 251 -11.66 12.21 3.39
CA ARG A 251 -10.77 13.33 3.72
C ARG A 251 -11.40 14.20 4.80
N ARG A 252 -10.62 14.61 5.80
CA ARG A 252 -11.10 15.45 6.92
C ARG A 252 -10.18 16.66 7.11
N PRO A 253 -10.70 17.90 6.89
CA PRO A 253 -11.98 18.19 6.23
C PRO A 253 -12.04 17.62 4.81
N GLU A 254 -13.23 17.50 4.25
CA GLU A 254 -13.39 17.19 2.83
C GLU A 254 -12.64 18.22 2.00
N LEU A 255 -11.62 17.76 1.29
CA LEU A 255 -10.78 18.63 0.49
C LEU A 255 -10.71 18.11 -0.95
N GLU A 256 -11.46 18.74 -1.82
CA GLU A 256 -11.36 18.58 -3.27
C GLU A 256 -10.75 19.85 -3.87
N LEU A 257 -9.48 19.77 -4.26
CA LEU A 257 -8.84 20.91 -4.92
C LEU A 257 -9.33 21.01 -6.37
N PRO A 258 -9.75 22.19 -6.84
CA PRO A 258 -10.15 22.38 -8.24
C PRO A 258 -9.00 22.02 -9.20
N LEU A 259 -9.33 21.50 -10.37
CA LEU A 259 -8.35 21.27 -11.43
C LEU A 259 -7.70 22.57 -11.86
N GLY A 260 -6.39 22.58 -12.00
CA GLY A 260 -5.57 23.76 -12.29
C GLY A 260 -5.24 24.61 -11.06
N THR A 261 -5.40 24.06 -9.83
CA THR A 261 -4.97 24.74 -8.61
C THR A 261 -3.44 24.86 -8.58
N GLY A 262 -2.94 26.09 -8.65
CA GLY A 262 -1.49 26.34 -8.55
C GLY A 262 -0.95 25.94 -7.18
N MET A 263 0.14 25.18 -7.15
CA MET A 263 0.83 24.73 -5.94
C MET A 263 2.32 25.02 -6.05
N LYS A 264 2.93 25.46 -4.94
CA LYS A 264 4.37 25.72 -4.85
C LYS A 264 5.08 24.62 -4.09
N GLU A 265 4.47 24.15 -3.01
CA GLU A 265 5.00 23.15 -2.10
C GLU A 265 3.87 22.23 -1.65
N ALA A 266 4.20 20.95 -1.42
CA ALA A 266 3.26 19.98 -0.86
C ALA A 266 3.98 19.01 0.09
N LEU A 267 3.26 18.52 1.09
CA LEU A 267 3.82 17.61 2.09
C LEU A 267 2.76 16.59 2.52
N VAL A 268 3.19 15.33 2.69
CA VAL A 268 2.44 14.30 3.40
C VAL A 268 3.23 13.87 4.62
N ALA A 269 2.61 13.91 5.81
CA ALA A 269 3.10 13.23 6.99
C ALA A 269 2.43 11.86 7.09
N SER A 270 3.24 10.84 7.33
CA SER A 270 2.87 9.43 7.30
C SER A 270 3.69 8.63 8.31
N ARG A 271 3.59 7.32 8.26
CA ARG A 271 4.24 6.36 9.16
C ARG A 271 4.60 5.07 8.44
N GLY A 272 5.20 4.14 9.19
CA GLY A 272 5.30 2.73 8.83
C GLY A 272 6.54 2.39 8.01
N GLU A 273 6.61 1.13 7.62
CA GLU A 273 7.73 0.60 6.86
C GLU A 273 7.91 1.32 5.53
N LEU A 274 9.16 1.55 5.20
CA LEU A 274 9.63 2.37 4.12
C LEU A 274 8.95 2.10 2.77
N GLU A 275 8.86 0.83 2.35
CA GLU A 275 8.24 0.44 1.08
C GLU A 275 6.72 0.31 1.21
N ILE A 276 6.27 -0.47 2.19
CA ILE A 276 4.88 -0.90 2.33
C ILE A 276 3.96 0.31 2.56
N TYR A 277 4.39 1.26 3.39
CA TYR A 277 3.64 2.48 3.67
C TYR A 277 4.08 3.67 2.81
N GLY A 278 5.31 3.66 2.30
CA GLY A 278 5.79 4.69 1.39
C GLY A 278 4.95 4.82 0.13
N ILE A 279 4.50 3.71 -0.45
CA ILE A 279 3.60 3.76 -1.61
C ILE A 279 2.26 4.40 -1.28
N HIS A 280 1.70 4.14 -0.09
CA HIS A 280 0.44 4.75 0.33
C HIS A 280 0.58 6.26 0.48
N ALA A 281 1.66 6.73 1.12
CA ALA A 281 1.94 8.15 1.30
C ALA A 281 2.19 8.86 -0.04
N LEU A 282 2.87 8.21 -0.98
CA LEU A 282 3.08 8.74 -2.33
C LEU A 282 1.78 8.80 -3.15
N GLU A 283 0.91 7.82 -3.03
CA GLU A 283 -0.43 7.84 -3.64
C GLU A 283 -1.31 8.94 -3.03
N ALA A 284 -1.24 9.14 -1.70
CA ALA A 284 -1.93 10.23 -1.02
C ALA A 284 -1.39 11.61 -1.49
N LEU A 285 -0.08 11.75 -1.66
CA LEU A 285 0.53 12.96 -2.20
C LEU A 285 0.07 13.19 -3.65
N GLN A 286 0.23 12.19 -4.52
CA GLN A 286 0.01 12.35 -5.96
C GLN A 286 -1.45 12.66 -6.29
N CYS A 287 -2.43 12.03 -5.64
CA CYS A 287 -3.85 12.32 -5.88
C CYS A 287 -4.25 13.78 -5.52
N MET A 288 -3.45 14.45 -4.70
CA MET A 288 -3.65 15.86 -4.37
C MET A 288 -2.87 16.78 -5.31
N VAL A 289 -1.59 16.47 -5.58
CA VAL A 289 -0.75 17.36 -6.39
C VAL A 289 -1.05 17.27 -7.88
N GLU A 290 -1.61 16.18 -8.40
CA GLU A 290 -2.06 16.10 -9.78
C GLU A 290 -3.17 17.12 -10.11
N ARG A 291 -3.91 17.59 -9.08
CA ARG A 291 -4.96 18.60 -9.22
C ARG A 291 -4.43 19.97 -9.72
N ARG A 292 -3.12 20.19 -9.72
CA ARG A 292 -2.50 21.41 -10.27
C ARG A 292 -2.58 21.48 -11.79
N PHE A 293 -2.90 20.38 -12.45
CA PHE A 293 -3.11 20.32 -13.89
C PHE A 293 -4.60 20.38 -14.25
N ARG A 294 -4.87 20.83 -15.48
CA ARG A 294 -6.16 20.66 -16.15
C ARG A 294 -6.02 19.56 -17.18
N PRO A 295 -7.09 18.85 -17.51
CA PRO A 295 -7.07 17.92 -18.63
C PRO A 295 -6.62 18.63 -19.91
N VAL A 296 -5.69 18.01 -20.62
CA VAL A 296 -5.16 18.50 -21.91
C VAL A 296 -5.52 17.56 -23.06
N GLY A 297 -6.34 16.54 -22.78
CA GLY A 297 -6.88 15.62 -23.75
C GLY A 297 -5.95 14.44 -24.06
N LYS A 298 -5.86 14.05 -25.34
CA LYS A 298 -5.30 12.75 -25.76
C LYS A 298 -3.88 12.45 -25.25
N ASP A 299 -3.05 13.49 -25.10
CA ASP A 299 -1.65 13.30 -24.67
C ASP A 299 -1.47 13.34 -23.15
N GLY A 300 -2.50 13.75 -22.40
CA GLY A 300 -2.48 13.92 -20.96
C GLY A 300 -1.55 15.04 -20.47
N ALA A 301 -1.78 15.53 -19.25
CA ALA A 301 -0.94 16.52 -18.60
C ALA A 301 0.41 15.92 -18.16
N ALA A 302 1.49 16.66 -18.29
CA ALA A 302 2.83 16.24 -17.89
C ALA A 302 2.97 16.20 -16.37
N GLN A 303 2.88 15.02 -15.77
CA GLN A 303 2.98 14.79 -14.32
C GLN A 303 4.44 14.56 -13.86
N GLY A 304 5.39 14.59 -14.77
CA GLY A 304 6.74 14.09 -14.63
C GLY A 304 7.53 14.63 -13.44
N VAL A 305 8.43 13.81 -12.95
CA VAL A 305 9.37 14.08 -11.86
C VAL A 305 10.77 14.25 -12.43
N ARG A 306 11.51 15.24 -11.90
CA ARG A 306 12.89 15.53 -12.29
C ARG A 306 13.88 14.73 -11.49
N ALA A 307 13.71 14.71 -10.17
CA ALA A 307 14.63 14.05 -9.26
C ALA A 307 13.93 13.61 -7.97
N VAL A 308 14.53 12.61 -7.32
CA VAL A 308 14.10 12.09 -6.02
C VAL A 308 15.30 11.95 -5.10
N THR A 309 15.12 12.31 -3.82
CA THR A 309 16.10 12.09 -2.75
C THR A 309 15.40 11.41 -1.57
N CYS A 310 16.02 10.39 -0.99
CA CYS A 310 15.57 9.81 0.28
C CYS A 310 16.55 10.17 1.39
N LEU A 311 16.06 10.82 2.44
CA LEU A 311 16.81 11.17 3.65
C LEU A 311 16.34 10.33 4.83
N GLN A 312 17.23 10.11 5.82
CA GLN A 312 16.87 9.40 7.04
C GLN A 312 17.57 10.01 8.26
N GLY A 313 16.95 9.88 9.43
CA GLY A 313 17.50 10.38 10.69
C GLY A 313 17.61 11.90 10.72
N ASP A 314 18.69 12.42 11.28
CA ASP A 314 18.88 13.87 11.47
C ASP A 314 18.98 14.64 10.13
N ALA A 315 19.37 14.00 9.04
CA ALA A 315 19.38 14.63 7.70
C ALA A 315 17.98 15.08 7.24
N VAL A 316 16.92 14.47 7.75
CA VAL A 316 15.54 14.91 7.49
C VAL A 316 15.33 16.31 8.03
N TRP A 317 15.80 16.57 9.26
CA TRP A 317 15.63 17.87 9.93
C TRP A 317 16.54 18.95 9.35
N GLN A 318 17.79 18.59 9.02
CA GLN A 318 18.72 19.49 8.32
C GLN A 318 18.14 19.97 6.98
N ALA A 319 17.51 19.09 6.23
CA ALA A 319 16.85 19.45 4.98
C ALA A 319 15.74 20.51 5.14
N ALA A 320 15.04 20.53 6.27
CA ALA A 320 14.08 21.59 6.57
C ALA A 320 14.78 22.94 6.87
N GLU A 321 15.88 22.89 7.61
CA GLU A 321 16.70 24.08 7.92
C GLU A 321 17.32 24.67 6.63
N GLU A 322 17.60 23.82 5.64
CA GLU A 322 18.05 24.19 4.29
C GLU A 322 16.89 24.65 3.38
N GLY A 323 15.63 24.62 3.83
CA GLY A 323 14.45 25.01 3.04
C GLY A 323 14.04 23.99 1.98
N ARG A 324 14.46 22.73 2.08
CA ARG A 324 14.13 21.66 1.12
C ARG A 324 12.74 21.07 1.36
N TRP A 325 12.15 21.31 2.50
CA TRP A 325 10.75 21.08 2.84
C TRP A 325 10.32 22.04 3.95
N SER A 326 9.02 22.29 4.10
CA SER A 326 8.48 23.36 4.93
C SER A 326 8.00 22.86 6.29
N TRP A 327 8.57 23.37 7.39
CA TRP A 327 8.05 23.16 8.75
C TRP A 327 6.60 23.65 8.90
N GLU A 328 6.25 24.76 8.28
CA GLU A 328 4.89 25.31 8.33
C GLU A 328 3.89 24.31 7.71
N LEU A 329 4.23 23.69 6.57
CA LEU A 329 3.39 22.63 5.99
C LEU A 329 3.30 21.40 6.89
N LEU A 330 4.40 21.01 7.55
CA LEU A 330 4.37 19.90 8.50
C LEU A 330 3.42 20.20 9.66
N GLU A 331 3.46 21.39 10.28
CA GLU A 331 2.56 21.74 11.37
C GLU A 331 1.09 21.76 10.92
N HIS A 332 0.80 22.25 9.72
CA HIS A 332 -0.55 22.18 9.14
C HIS A 332 -1.03 20.75 8.88
N ALA A 333 -0.15 19.86 8.41
CA ALA A 333 -0.44 18.44 8.26
C ALA A 333 -0.68 17.77 9.62
N LEU A 334 0.24 17.96 10.59
CA LEU A 334 0.14 17.42 11.95
C LEU A 334 -1.09 17.94 12.70
N GLY A 335 -1.54 19.17 12.40
CA GLY A 335 -2.79 19.74 12.93
C GLY A 335 -4.05 18.99 12.46
N ARG A 336 -3.96 18.16 11.43
CA ARG A 336 -5.06 17.29 10.94
C ARG A 336 -5.00 15.88 11.50
N SER A 337 -3.87 15.45 12.04
CA SER A 337 -3.68 14.10 12.57
C SER A 337 -4.57 13.84 13.78
N LEU A 338 -5.23 12.68 13.81
CA LEU A 338 -5.97 12.17 14.96
C LEU A 338 -5.07 11.30 15.88
N SER A 339 -3.86 11.01 15.42
CA SER A 339 -2.93 10.10 16.09
C SER A 339 -1.64 10.80 16.56
N ARG A 340 -1.58 12.14 16.44
CA ARG A 340 -0.40 12.93 16.84
C ARG A 340 -0.06 12.67 18.30
N ASN A 341 1.14 12.14 18.55
CA ASN A 341 1.66 11.95 19.89
C ASN A 341 2.12 13.29 20.49
N ALA A 342 1.95 13.43 21.81
CA ALA A 342 2.40 14.61 22.53
C ALA A 342 3.92 14.78 22.48
N GLY A 343 4.40 16.01 22.58
CA GLY A 343 5.80 16.36 22.63
C GLY A 343 6.43 16.65 21.27
N ASP A 344 7.73 16.81 21.28
CA ASP A 344 8.51 17.19 20.11
C ASP A 344 8.64 16.04 19.11
N VAL A 345 8.40 16.33 17.82
CA VAL A 345 8.44 15.34 16.74
C VAL A 345 9.80 14.68 16.57
N ARG A 346 10.90 15.46 16.72
CA ARG A 346 12.27 14.94 16.60
C ARG A 346 12.57 13.95 17.72
N ALA A 347 12.15 14.29 18.95
CA ALA A 347 12.32 13.43 20.12
C ALA A 347 11.50 12.14 20.01
N ASN A 348 10.24 12.23 19.55
CA ASN A 348 9.36 11.08 19.40
C ASN A 348 9.89 10.12 18.32
N CYS A 349 10.26 10.60 17.16
CA CYS A 349 10.85 9.77 16.09
C CYS A 349 12.18 9.12 16.53
N ARG A 350 13.03 9.86 17.28
CA ARG A 350 14.29 9.30 17.80
C ARG A 350 14.06 8.17 18.81
N ARG A 351 13.05 8.25 19.66
CA ARG A 351 12.68 7.18 20.62
C ARG A 351 12.21 5.91 19.92
N PHE A 352 11.59 6.04 18.75
CA PHE A 352 11.13 4.92 17.94
C PHE A 352 12.22 4.32 17.05
N ALA A 353 13.38 4.99 16.95
CA ALA A 353 14.55 4.48 16.24
C ALA A 353 15.10 3.22 16.91
N ARG A 354 14.49 2.07 16.68
CA ARG A 354 14.96 0.77 17.19
C ARG A 354 15.54 -0.06 16.04
N PRO A 355 16.68 -0.73 16.25
CA PRO A 355 17.13 -1.76 15.34
C PRO A 355 16.01 -2.80 15.24
N THR A 356 15.51 -3.07 14.04
CA THR A 356 14.53 -4.13 13.87
C THR A 356 15.21 -5.39 13.38
N THR A 357 14.72 -6.53 13.85
CA THR A 357 15.12 -7.87 13.39
C THR A 357 14.66 -8.16 11.95
N TRP A 358 13.86 -7.27 11.38
CA TRP A 358 13.30 -7.37 10.03
C TRP A 358 14.11 -6.48 9.07
N GLY A 359 15.30 -6.82 8.76
CA GLY A 359 16.31 -6.26 7.84
C GLY A 359 16.04 -5.00 7.02
N ASN A 360 14.83 -4.46 6.98
CA ASN A 360 14.39 -3.38 6.09
C ASN A 360 13.61 -2.25 6.76
N PHE A 361 13.29 -2.36 8.02
CA PHE A 361 12.76 -1.23 8.77
C PHE A 361 13.91 -0.28 9.08
N VAL A 362 13.85 0.92 8.53
CA VAL A 362 14.82 1.97 8.81
C VAL A 362 14.28 2.78 9.98
N PRO A 363 14.91 2.69 11.16
CA PRO A 363 14.45 3.43 12.32
C PRO A 363 14.64 4.93 12.16
N GLY A 364 13.70 5.68 12.69
CA GLY A 364 13.75 7.15 12.73
C GLY A 364 12.97 7.81 11.57
N PRO A 365 13.01 9.14 11.47
CA PRO A 365 12.31 9.85 10.42
C PRO A 365 12.91 9.54 9.05
N ILE A 366 12.03 9.42 8.06
CA ILE A 366 12.37 9.28 6.64
C ILE A 366 11.75 10.46 5.90
N ALA A 367 12.45 11.00 4.90
CA ALA A 367 11.88 11.95 3.96
C ALA A 367 12.14 11.49 2.52
N PHE A 368 11.09 11.43 1.70
CA PHE A 368 11.20 11.43 0.25
C PHE A 368 11.01 12.85 -0.23
N LEU A 369 12.06 13.44 -0.81
CA LEU A 369 12.03 14.75 -1.44
C LEU A 369 11.85 14.56 -2.94
N ILE A 370 10.84 15.18 -3.53
CA ILE A 370 10.41 14.97 -4.90
C ILE A 370 10.40 16.32 -5.62
N GLU A 371 11.19 16.41 -6.68
CA GLU A 371 11.27 17.59 -7.54
C GLU A 371 10.50 17.33 -8.83
N TYR A 372 9.35 17.99 -9.00
CA TYR A 372 8.57 17.89 -10.23
C TYR A 372 9.14 18.78 -11.34
N LEU A 373 8.82 18.45 -12.59
CA LEU A 373 9.32 19.18 -13.75
C LEU A 373 8.81 20.62 -13.83
N ASP A 374 7.61 20.87 -13.34
CA ASP A 374 6.96 22.18 -13.32
C ASP A 374 7.40 23.08 -12.15
N GLY A 375 8.35 22.60 -11.33
CA GLY A 375 8.94 23.33 -10.21
C GLY A 375 8.26 23.09 -8.86
N LEU A 376 7.18 22.29 -8.78
CA LEU A 376 6.62 21.88 -7.49
C LEU A 376 7.68 21.10 -6.69
N GLN A 377 7.88 21.51 -5.43
CA GLN A 377 8.67 20.77 -4.45
C GLN A 377 7.73 20.03 -3.52
N ALA A 378 7.89 18.70 -3.42
CA ALA A 378 7.05 17.92 -2.54
C ALA A 378 7.87 17.03 -1.61
N ALA A 379 7.33 16.74 -0.43
CA ALA A 379 7.93 15.86 0.55
C ALA A 379 6.92 14.84 1.09
N VAL A 380 7.38 13.62 1.30
CA VAL A 380 6.72 12.62 2.14
C VAL A 380 7.58 12.41 3.36
N LEU A 381 7.03 12.59 4.55
CA LEU A 381 7.72 12.39 5.82
C LEU A 381 7.10 11.19 6.54
N GLN A 382 7.88 10.12 6.75
CA GLN A 382 7.48 9.01 7.61
C GLN A 382 8.00 9.28 9.03
N LEU A 383 7.06 9.49 9.97
CA LEU A 383 7.32 10.02 11.31
C LEU A 383 6.87 9.03 12.39
N ASP A 384 7.37 7.80 12.31
CA ASP A 384 7.07 6.75 13.28
C ASP A 384 7.35 7.20 14.71
N GLY A 385 6.39 6.90 15.61
CA GLY A 385 6.42 7.34 17.00
C GLY A 385 5.82 8.72 17.24
N HIS A 386 5.51 9.49 16.19
CA HIS A 386 4.84 10.79 16.31
C HIS A 386 3.42 10.78 15.74
N VAL A 387 3.20 10.13 14.60
CA VAL A 387 1.88 9.93 14.01
C VAL A 387 1.67 8.46 13.59
N ALA A 388 0.40 8.08 13.44
CA ALA A 388 -0.02 6.76 12.99
C ALA A 388 -1.12 6.84 11.91
N ASP A 389 -1.22 7.98 11.24
CA ASP A 389 -2.16 8.28 10.14
C ASP A 389 -1.45 9.05 9.02
N GLU A 390 -2.16 9.32 7.94
CA GLU A 390 -1.65 10.03 6.76
C GLU A 390 -2.36 11.37 6.62
N THR A 391 -1.57 12.45 6.62
CA THR A 391 -2.07 13.82 6.51
C THR A 391 -1.33 14.58 5.42
N PHE A 392 -2.05 15.47 4.76
CA PHE A 392 -1.57 16.29 3.65
C PHE A 392 -1.62 17.78 3.99
N ALA A 393 -0.66 18.54 3.49
CA ALA A 393 -0.70 20.00 3.42
C ALA A 393 -0.02 20.49 2.14
N ALA A 394 -0.54 21.58 1.56
CA ALA A 394 0.06 22.23 0.40
C ALA A 394 -0.06 23.74 0.47
N ARG A 395 0.98 24.44 0.00
CA ARG A 395 0.98 25.90 -0.19
C ARG A 395 0.44 26.22 -1.58
N LEU A 396 -0.77 26.76 -1.61
CA LEU A 396 -1.42 27.17 -2.85
C LEU A 396 -0.85 28.50 -3.36
N ALA A 397 -0.82 28.67 -4.67
CA ALA A 397 -0.31 29.89 -5.30
C ALA A 397 -1.33 31.02 -5.27
N GLN A 398 -2.62 30.72 -5.48
CA GLN A 398 -3.70 31.73 -5.58
C GLN A 398 -5.04 31.11 -5.14
N PRO A 399 -5.74 31.69 -4.15
CA PRO A 399 -5.17 32.69 -3.22
C PRO A 399 -4.05 32.05 -2.40
N PRO A 400 -3.04 32.80 -1.94
CA PRO A 400 -1.98 32.27 -1.10
C PRO A 400 -2.57 31.76 0.22
N GLN A 401 -2.60 30.45 0.40
CA GLN A 401 -3.11 29.81 1.60
C GLN A 401 -2.55 28.39 1.72
N ILE A 402 -2.64 27.81 2.90
CA ILE A 402 -2.32 26.41 3.12
C ILE A 402 -3.63 25.61 3.16
N ALA A 403 -3.74 24.65 2.26
CA ALA A 403 -4.80 23.63 2.29
C ALA A 403 -4.27 22.37 2.96
N SER A 404 -5.05 21.73 3.85
CA SER A 404 -4.64 20.52 4.55
C SER A 404 -5.81 19.61 4.89
N CYS A 405 -5.58 18.29 4.88
CA CYS A 405 -6.56 17.29 5.29
C CYS A 405 -5.89 16.03 5.86
N LEU A 406 -6.67 15.27 6.62
CA LEU A 406 -6.39 13.90 7.00
C LEU A 406 -6.99 12.96 5.95
N PHE A 407 -6.26 11.95 5.52
CA PHE A 407 -6.82 10.77 4.87
C PHE A 407 -7.34 9.83 5.96
N TYR A 408 -8.64 9.86 6.19
CA TYR A 408 -9.23 9.14 7.29
C TYR A 408 -9.44 7.67 6.93
N LEU A 409 -8.78 6.80 7.68
CA LEU A 409 -8.94 5.35 7.60
C LEU A 409 -9.79 4.89 8.77
N PRO A 410 -11.08 4.55 8.57
CA PRO A 410 -11.89 3.99 9.64
C PRO A 410 -11.23 2.78 10.27
N PRO A 411 -11.27 2.64 11.62
CA PRO A 411 -10.51 1.62 12.33
C PRO A 411 -10.99 0.20 12.00
N PRO A 412 -10.11 -0.81 12.18
CA PRO A 412 -10.47 -2.21 12.06
C PRO A 412 -11.56 -2.58 13.10
N PRO A 413 -12.26 -3.76 12.94
CA PRO A 413 -11.94 -4.79 11.96
C PRO A 413 -12.51 -4.57 10.55
N GLY A 414 -13.45 -3.66 10.36
CA GLY A 414 -14.20 -3.53 9.11
C GLY A 414 -13.38 -3.01 7.91
N ALA A 415 -12.28 -2.29 8.14
CA ALA A 415 -11.41 -1.70 7.10
C ALA A 415 -12.21 -1.03 5.97
N ALA A 416 -13.12 -0.10 6.32
CA ALA A 416 -14.03 0.55 5.38
C ALA A 416 -13.29 1.36 4.28
N PHE A 417 -12.06 1.77 4.51
CA PHE A 417 -11.21 2.36 3.46
C PHE A 417 -10.94 1.38 2.29
N LEU A 418 -10.92 0.06 2.54
CA LEU A 418 -10.87 -0.96 1.48
C LEU A 418 -12.24 -1.18 0.84
N GLU A 419 -13.34 -0.85 1.52
CA GLU A 419 -14.66 -0.78 0.89
C GLU A 419 -14.73 0.35 -0.14
N ALA A 420 -14.23 1.53 0.21
CA ALA A 420 -14.11 2.64 -0.74
C ALA A 420 -13.36 2.22 -2.01
N LEU A 421 -12.23 1.53 -1.86
CA LEU A 421 -11.49 0.96 -2.98
C LEU A 421 -12.31 -0.10 -3.74
N THR A 422 -13.01 -0.99 -3.04
CA THR A 422 -13.83 -2.05 -3.66
C THR A 422 -14.97 -1.47 -4.51
N ARG A 423 -15.62 -0.38 -4.09
CA ARG A 423 -16.64 0.33 -4.89
C ARG A 423 -16.06 0.81 -6.23
N HIS A 424 -14.82 1.29 -6.24
CA HIS A 424 -14.12 1.69 -7.46
C HIS A 424 -13.70 0.50 -8.32
N ILE A 425 -13.24 -0.59 -7.70
CA ILE A 425 -12.92 -1.83 -8.42
C ILE A 425 -14.17 -2.39 -9.10
N GLU A 426 -15.31 -2.44 -8.40
CA GLU A 426 -16.57 -2.91 -8.94
C GLU A 426 -16.98 -2.10 -10.17
N ARG A 427 -17.03 -0.77 -10.05
CA ARG A 427 -17.34 0.11 -11.18
C ARG A 427 -16.37 -0.05 -12.34
N PHE A 428 -15.07 -0.17 -12.04
CA PHE A 428 -14.05 -0.44 -13.05
C PHE A 428 -14.29 -1.75 -13.80
N LEU A 429 -14.59 -2.83 -13.10
CA LEU A 429 -14.88 -4.11 -13.69
C LEU A 429 -16.14 -4.07 -14.58
N GLU A 430 -17.16 -3.29 -14.19
CA GLU A 430 -18.41 -3.14 -14.92
C GLU A 430 -18.24 -2.33 -16.21
N THR A 431 -17.47 -1.24 -16.14
CA THR A 431 -17.38 -0.24 -17.21
C THR A 431 -16.11 -0.37 -18.06
N GLY A 432 -15.09 -1.06 -17.59
CA GLY A 432 -13.75 -1.06 -18.17
C GLY A 432 -13.01 0.29 -18.02
N GLN A 433 -13.57 1.23 -17.25
CA GLN A 433 -12.98 2.56 -17.05
C GLN A 433 -12.45 2.69 -15.62
N PRO A 434 -11.12 2.79 -15.43
CA PRO A 434 -10.54 2.99 -14.11
C PRO A 434 -10.93 4.39 -13.56
N PRO A 435 -11.08 4.56 -12.24
CA PRO A 435 -11.46 5.84 -11.62
C PRO A 435 -10.37 6.91 -11.76
N TYR A 436 -9.17 6.48 -11.99
CA TYR A 436 -7.99 7.31 -12.28
C TYR A 436 -7.03 6.52 -13.18
N PRO A 437 -6.20 7.21 -13.99
CA PRO A 437 -5.23 6.55 -14.87
C PRO A 437 -4.22 5.72 -14.08
N VAL A 438 -3.91 4.52 -14.58
CA VAL A 438 -2.91 3.62 -13.98
C VAL A 438 -1.51 4.24 -13.95
N GLU A 439 -1.27 5.25 -14.76
CA GLU A 439 -0.06 6.06 -14.80
C GLU A 439 0.20 6.81 -13.50
N ARG A 440 -0.82 7.11 -12.70
CA ARG A 440 -0.64 7.61 -11.33
C ARG A 440 0.17 6.62 -10.51
N THR A 441 -0.24 5.36 -10.50
CA THR A 441 0.43 4.30 -9.74
C THR A 441 1.78 3.92 -10.36
N LEU A 442 1.93 4.03 -11.68
CA LEU A 442 3.23 3.90 -12.33
C LEU A 442 4.21 4.98 -11.84
N LEU A 443 3.76 6.23 -11.75
CA LEU A 443 4.58 7.36 -11.29
C LEU A 443 4.95 7.19 -9.81
N THR A 444 4.00 6.90 -8.95
CA THR A 444 4.23 6.76 -7.50
C THR A 444 5.10 5.55 -7.17
N GLY A 445 4.90 4.42 -7.85
CA GLY A 445 5.77 3.25 -7.75
C GLY A 445 7.20 3.53 -8.24
N GLY A 446 7.35 4.30 -9.32
CA GLY A 446 8.65 4.74 -9.82
C GLY A 446 9.36 5.70 -8.85
N ILE A 447 8.66 6.66 -8.27
CA ILE A 447 9.20 7.55 -7.22
C ILE A 447 9.69 6.73 -6.03
N LEU A 448 8.90 5.76 -5.57
CA LEU A 448 9.29 4.88 -4.46
C LEU A 448 10.56 4.10 -4.77
N ASP A 449 10.67 3.48 -5.95
CA ASP A 449 11.85 2.73 -6.36
C ASP A 449 13.11 3.61 -6.40
N TYR A 450 13.00 4.85 -6.94
CA TYR A 450 14.09 5.82 -6.90
C TYR A 450 14.43 6.30 -5.47
N ALA A 451 13.45 6.49 -4.62
CA ALA A 451 13.68 6.86 -3.21
C ALA A 451 14.47 5.76 -2.48
N LEU A 452 14.10 4.50 -2.67
CA LEU A 452 14.81 3.37 -2.08
C LEU A 452 16.23 3.21 -2.67
N GLU A 453 16.41 3.48 -3.95
CA GLU A 453 17.73 3.51 -4.59
C GLU A 453 18.58 4.67 -4.06
N SER A 454 18.00 5.88 -3.91
CA SER A 454 18.67 7.04 -3.29
C SER A 454 19.18 6.70 -1.90
N ARG A 455 18.37 6.05 -1.07
CA ARG A 455 18.74 5.59 0.26
C ARG A 455 19.98 4.69 0.24
N VAL A 456 20.00 3.68 -0.61
CA VAL A 456 21.15 2.77 -0.76
C VAL A 456 22.39 3.52 -1.24
N ARG A 457 22.21 4.52 -2.07
CA ARG A 457 23.28 5.42 -2.54
C ARG A 457 23.58 6.58 -1.59
N ARG A 458 23.40 6.37 -0.27
CA ARG A 458 23.73 7.35 0.79
C ARG A 458 23.03 8.70 0.60
N SER A 459 21.73 8.64 0.35
CA SER A 459 20.87 9.81 0.14
C SER A 459 21.26 10.67 -1.10
N ALA A 460 21.85 10.06 -2.11
CA ALA A 460 22.15 10.75 -3.35
C ALA A 460 20.85 11.26 -4.00
N ARG A 461 20.88 12.51 -4.49
CA ARG A 461 19.84 13.04 -5.35
C ARG A 461 19.91 12.32 -6.71
N LEU A 462 18.84 11.63 -7.09
CA LEU A 462 18.78 10.84 -8.32
C LEU A 462 17.89 11.54 -9.34
N GLU A 463 18.43 11.79 -10.55
CA GLU A 463 17.61 12.15 -11.71
C GLU A 463 16.73 10.97 -12.12
N THR A 464 15.53 11.25 -12.60
CA THR A 464 14.51 10.24 -12.89
C THR A 464 14.07 10.30 -14.37
N PRO A 465 14.96 9.96 -15.34
CA PRO A 465 14.69 10.16 -16.75
C PRO A 465 13.44 9.42 -17.24
N ASP A 466 13.19 8.21 -16.73
CA ASP A 466 12.03 7.38 -17.05
C ASP A 466 10.71 7.86 -16.42
N LEU A 467 10.76 8.77 -15.45
CA LEU A 467 9.54 9.39 -14.86
C LEU A 467 9.20 10.75 -15.48
N ARG A 468 10.10 11.34 -16.27
CA ARG A 468 9.89 12.67 -16.86
C ARG A 468 8.72 12.71 -17.84
N ASP A 469 8.56 11.64 -18.61
CA ASP A 469 7.59 11.61 -19.71
C ASP A 469 6.23 10.99 -19.31
N ILE A 470 6.03 10.69 -18.02
CA ILE A 470 4.74 10.17 -17.57
C ILE A 470 3.69 11.27 -17.67
N ARG A 471 2.66 10.99 -18.47
CA ARG A 471 1.55 11.88 -18.77
C ARG A 471 0.23 11.19 -18.51
N TYR A 472 -0.67 11.90 -17.88
CA TYR A 472 -2.08 11.52 -17.74
C TYR A 472 -2.90 12.73 -17.32
N ASP A 473 -4.18 12.72 -17.64
CA ASP A 473 -5.10 13.72 -17.14
C ASP A 473 -5.59 13.34 -15.75
N PRO A 474 -5.60 14.28 -14.79
CA PRO A 474 -6.20 14.02 -13.49
C PRO A 474 -7.71 13.82 -13.65
N PRO A 475 -8.34 12.94 -12.86
CA PRO A 475 -9.77 12.71 -12.92
C PRO A 475 -10.54 13.99 -12.55
N ALA A 476 -11.70 14.23 -13.18
CA ALA A 476 -12.54 15.38 -12.87
C ALA A 476 -12.98 15.42 -11.41
N ASP A 477 -13.36 14.25 -10.88
CA ASP A 477 -13.63 13.99 -9.46
C ASP A 477 -12.57 13.03 -8.94
N SER A 478 -11.95 13.35 -7.79
CA SER A 478 -10.95 12.48 -7.15
C SER A 478 -11.52 11.14 -6.69
N GLY A 479 -12.84 11.01 -6.59
CA GLY A 479 -13.51 9.76 -6.22
C GLY A 479 -13.37 9.35 -4.75
N PHE A 480 -12.94 10.25 -3.87
CA PHE A 480 -12.86 9.94 -2.45
C PHE A 480 -14.24 9.88 -1.79
N MET A 481 -14.36 9.13 -0.70
CA MET A 481 -15.60 9.02 0.06
C MET A 481 -15.92 10.36 0.74
N ARG A 482 -17.15 10.84 0.52
CA ARG A 482 -17.68 12.07 1.11
C ARG A 482 -18.66 11.77 2.24
N GLY A 483 -18.97 12.81 3.03
CA GLY A 483 -19.86 12.71 4.17
C GLY A 483 -19.19 12.09 5.39
N ASP A 484 -19.94 12.06 6.47
CA ASP A 484 -19.48 11.45 7.71
C ASP A 484 -19.43 9.93 7.59
N TYR A 485 -18.35 9.34 8.09
CA TYR A 485 -18.31 7.91 8.31
C TYR A 485 -19.23 7.58 9.49
N ALA A 486 -20.50 7.42 9.21
CA ALA A 486 -21.47 6.89 10.16
C ALA A 486 -21.99 5.57 9.60
N ARG A 487 -21.62 4.44 10.19
CA ARG A 487 -22.41 3.23 9.99
C ARG A 487 -23.69 3.40 10.83
N PRO A 488 -24.87 3.09 10.28
CA PRO A 488 -26.07 2.97 11.10
C PRO A 488 -25.76 2.01 12.25
N VAL A 489 -26.02 2.44 13.48
CA VAL A 489 -26.02 1.54 14.63
C VAL A 489 -27.17 0.56 14.38
N GLN A 490 -26.85 -0.70 14.11
CA GLN A 490 -27.82 -1.78 13.99
C GLN A 490 -28.34 -2.17 15.34
#